data_4e859b63561212726e1f505eb8426e9e
#
_entry.id   4e859b63561212726e1f505eb8426e9e
#
_cell.length_a   1.000
_cell.length_b   1.000
_cell.length_c   1.000
_cell.angle_alpha   90.00
_cell.angle_beta   90.00
_cell.angle_gamma   90.00
#
_symmetry.space_group_name_H-M   'P 1'
#
loop_
_entity.id
_entity.type
_entity.pdbx_description
1 polymer ?
#
loop_
_entity_poly.entity_id
_entity_poly.type
_entity_poly.pdbx_seq_one_letter_code
_entity_poly.pdbx_strand_id
1 'polypeptide(L)'
;MAVHVGAALLLVRSSYRIAWNFPGGSVRYGETPEAAARRELAEEIGLTAYSLLPRGVASGIWDGRRDHVHFFELRLDRLPELQLDNREIIAARLTLPEELRGMRLTGPVVAYLGGPPSPECDPTRP
;
A
#
# COMPACT_ATOMS: atom_id res chain seq x y z
N MET A 1 -0.80 -1.07 -3.73
CA MET A 1 0.28 -1.82 -4.42
C MET A 1 1.23 -2.39 -3.39
N ALA A 2 1.34 -3.69 -3.35
CA ALA A 2 2.28 -4.37 -2.45
C ALA A 2 3.55 -4.71 -3.21
N VAL A 3 4.62 -3.98 -2.95
CA VAL A 3 5.92 -4.19 -3.59
C VAL A 3 6.76 -5.04 -2.65
N HIS A 4 7.01 -6.28 -3.08
CA HIS A 4 7.83 -7.23 -2.33
C HIS A 4 9.24 -7.27 -2.90
N VAL A 5 10.23 -7.18 -2.01
CA VAL A 5 11.63 -7.36 -2.35
C VAL A 5 12.16 -8.46 -1.42
N GLY A 6 12.20 -9.70 -1.92
CA GLY A 6 12.44 -10.84 -1.06
C GLY A 6 11.38 -10.95 0.02
N ALA A 7 11.79 -11.02 1.27
CA ALA A 7 10.88 -11.07 2.42
C ALA A 7 10.42 -9.69 2.87
N ALA A 8 10.97 -8.63 2.31
CA ALA A 8 10.66 -7.26 2.72
C ALA A 8 9.49 -6.69 1.91
N LEU A 9 8.77 -5.78 2.52
CA LEU A 9 7.62 -5.11 1.93
C LEU A 9 7.88 -3.60 1.93
N LEU A 10 7.67 -2.97 0.77
CA LEU A 10 7.89 -1.54 0.65
C LEU A 10 6.69 -0.78 1.19
N LEU A 11 6.94 0.05 2.17
CA LEU A 11 5.93 0.95 2.72
C LEU A 11 6.36 2.40 2.50
N VAL A 12 5.38 3.26 2.36
CA VAL A 12 5.60 4.69 2.19
C VAL A 12 4.83 5.46 3.24
N ARG A 13 5.28 6.67 3.51
CA ARG A 13 4.60 7.56 4.44
C ARG A 13 4.36 8.89 3.75
N SER A 14 3.12 9.36 3.86
CA SER A 14 2.74 10.65 3.31
C SER A 14 3.05 11.78 4.31
N SER A 15 3.09 12.98 3.79
CA SER A 15 3.39 14.17 4.60
C SER A 15 2.31 14.48 5.64
N TYR A 16 1.11 13.97 5.45
CA TYR A 16 -0.04 14.28 6.29
C TYR A 16 -0.47 13.10 7.17
N ARG A 17 0.27 11.98 7.18
CA ARG A 17 -0.06 10.80 7.98
C ARG A 17 1.13 10.31 8.75
N ILE A 18 0.87 9.77 9.94
CA ILE A 18 1.89 9.08 10.73
C ILE A 18 1.99 7.61 10.29
N ALA A 19 0.86 7.01 9.92
CA ALA A 19 0.81 5.60 9.56
C ALA A 19 1.46 5.33 8.21
N TRP A 20 2.16 4.20 8.13
CA TRP A 20 2.76 3.73 6.89
C TRP A 20 1.72 3.05 6.02
N ASN A 21 1.85 3.22 4.73
CA ASN A 21 0.89 2.73 3.74
C ASN A 21 1.61 2.06 2.57
N PHE A 22 0.84 1.35 1.75
CA PHE A 22 1.33 0.94 0.45
C PHE A 22 1.40 2.14 -0.48
N PRO A 23 2.33 2.15 -1.46
CA PRO A 23 2.22 3.08 -2.58
C PRO A 23 0.90 2.86 -3.29
N GLY A 24 0.26 3.93 -3.69
CA GLY A 24 -1.00 3.85 -4.41
C GLY A 24 -1.89 5.04 -4.12
N GLY A 25 -3.01 5.08 -4.80
CA GLY A 25 -3.96 6.15 -4.65
C GLY A 25 -5.27 5.82 -5.33
N SER A 26 -6.06 6.85 -5.57
CA SER A 26 -7.41 6.70 -6.10
C SER A 26 -7.40 6.36 -7.58
N VAL A 27 -8.40 5.59 -8.00
CA VAL A 27 -8.67 5.34 -9.41
C VAL A 27 -9.38 6.55 -9.99
N ARG A 28 -8.85 7.07 -11.08
CA ARG A 28 -9.45 8.19 -11.78
C ARG A 28 -10.57 7.73 -12.70
N TYR A 29 -11.44 8.65 -13.02
CA TYR A 29 -12.53 8.36 -13.96
C TYR A 29 -11.97 7.82 -15.28
N GLY A 30 -12.53 6.70 -15.73
CA GLY A 30 -12.11 6.07 -16.98
C GLY A 30 -10.86 5.21 -16.86
N GLU A 31 -10.25 5.17 -15.69
CA GLU A 31 -9.03 4.41 -15.44
C GLU A 31 -9.38 3.06 -14.83
N THR A 32 -8.66 2.00 -15.21
CA THR A 32 -8.79 0.72 -14.51
C THR A 32 -8.01 0.75 -13.20
N PRO A 33 -8.37 -0.10 -12.22
CA PRO A 33 -7.58 -0.20 -10.99
C PRO A 33 -6.11 -0.52 -11.25
N GLU A 34 -5.81 -1.37 -12.23
CA GLU A 34 -4.41 -1.70 -12.55
C GLU A 34 -3.68 -0.50 -13.13
N ALA A 35 -4.32 0.24 -14.03
CA ALA A 35 -3.72 1.44 -14.60
C ALA A 35 -3.46 2.49 -13.52
N ALA A 36 -4.40 2.64 -12.58
CA ALA A 36 -4.24 3.53 -11.44
C ALA A 36 -3.05 3.12 -10.58
N ALA A 37 -2.91 1.83 -10.31
CA ALA A 37 -1.80 1.32 -9.51
C ALA A 37 -0.45 1.63 -10.18
N ARG A 38 -0.36 1.43 -11.49
CA ARG A 38 0.87 1.73 -12.25
C ARG A 38 1.18 3.22 -12.24
N ARG A 39 0.17 4.03 -12.45
CA ARG A 39 0.33 5.49 -12.47
C ARG A 39 0.79 6.02 -11.12
N GLU A 40 0.12 5.61 -10.05
CA GLU A 40 0.47 6.07 -8.71
C GLU A 40 1.88 5.62 -8.30
N LEU A 41 2.26 4.40 -8.66
CA LEU A 41 3.59 3.90 -8.37
C LEU A 41 4.66 4.75 -9.05
N ALA A 42 4.44 5.11 -10.30
CA ALA A 42 5.37 5.96 -11.04
C ALA A 42 5.41 7.38 -10.47
N GLU A 43 4.26 7.95 -10.15
CA GLU A 43 4.17 9.31 -9.64
C GLU A 43 4.75 9.45 -8.23
N GLU A 44 4.43 8.51 -7.34
CA GLU A 44 4.81 8.63 -5.93
C GLU A 44 6.27 8.29 -5.66
N ILE A 45 6.77 7.24 -6.29
CA ILE A 45 8.12 6.75 -6.00
C ILE A 45 9.00 6.53 -7.22
N GLY A 46 8.52 6.88 -8.40
CA GLY A 46 9.31 6.78 -9.61
C GLY A 46 9.57 5.36 -10.08
N LEU A 47 8.71 4.42 -9.72
CA LEU A 47 8.89 3.02 -10.06
C LEU A 47 7.96 2.62 -11.19
N THR A 48 8.54 2.06 -12.26
CA THR A 48 7.78 1.54 -13.39
C THR A 48 7.57 0.05 -13.21
N ALA A 49 6.29 -0.38 -13.18
CA ALA A 49 5.94 -1.78 -13.03
C ALA A 49 5.50 -2.35 -14.37
N TYR A 50 6.14 -3.41 -14.81
CA TYR A 50 5.80 -4.08 -16.07
C TYR A 50 4.83 -5.22 -15.89
N SER A 51 4.83 -5.85 -14.74
CA SER A 51 3.98 -7.00 -14.46
C SER A 51 3.42 -6.89 -13.06
N LEU A 52 2.11 -6.82 -12.96
CA LEU A 52 1.39 -6.76 -11.69
C LEU A 52 0.50 -7.98 -11.55
N LEU A 53 0.45 -8.54 -10.35
CA LEU A 53 -0.40 -9.67 -10.05
C LEU A 53 -1.56 -9.19 -9.18
N PRO A 54 -2.82 -9.34 -9.65
CA PRO A 54 -3.98 -8.99 -8.83
C PRO A 54 -4.08 -9.89 -7.61
N ARG A 55 -4.41 -9.28 -6.45
CA ARG A 55 -4.52 -10.01 -5.19
C ARG A 55 -5.83 -9.73 -4.46
N GLY A 56 -6.86 -9.38 -5.19
CA GLY A 56 -8.18 -9.22 -4.63
C GLY A 56 -8.49 -7.79 -4.20
N VAL A 57 -9.61 -7.68 -3.54
CA VAL A 57 -10.18 -6.39 -3.13
C VAL A 57 -10.53 -6.49 -1.66
N ALA A 58 -10.19 -5.47 -0.91
CA ALA A 58 -10.67 -5.32 0.46
C ALA A 58 -11.61 -4.12 0.52
N SER A 59 -12.70 -4.28 1.24
CA SER A 59 -13.64 -3.21 1.52
C SER A 59 -13.63 -2.94 3.00
N GLY A 60 -13.69 -1.67 3.36
CA GLY A 60 -13.68 -1.30 4.76
C GLY A 60 -14.00 0.16 4.96
N ILE A 61 -14.00 0.56 6.22
CA ILE A 61 -14.12 1.96 6.60
C ILE A 61 -12.78 2.37 7.15
N TRP A 62 -12.08 3.23 6.40
CA TRP A 62 -10.78 3.74 6.80
C TRP A 62 -10.83 5.26 6.77
N ASP A 63 -10.31 5.88 7.81
CA ASP A 63 -10.36 7.33 7.96
C ASP A 63 -11.81 7.87 7.92
N GLY A 64 -12.75 7.07 8.46
CA GLY A 64 -14.16 7.46 8.48
C GLY A 64 -14.89 7.37 7.14
N ARG A 65 -14.28 6.76 6.13
CA ARG A 65 -14.86 6.66 4.79
C ARG A 65 -14.89 5.22 4.33
N ARG A 66 -15.98 4.86 3.65
CA ARG A 66 -16.05 3.56 2.98
C ARG A 66 -15.16 3.58 1.76
N ASP A 67 -14.41 2.51 1.58
CA ASP A 67 -13.52 2.40 0.45
C ASP A 67 -13.38 0.96 -0.01
N HIS A 68 -13.01 0.82 -1.28
CA HIS A 68 -12.59 -0.44 -1.86
C HIS A 68 -11.14 -0.28 -2.28
N VAL A 69 -10.31 -1.19 -1.83
CA VAL A 69 -8.90 -1.17 -2.20
C VAL A 69 -8.62 -2.41 -3.05
N HIS A 70 -8.16 -2.17 -4.26
CA HIS A 70 -7.69 -3.23 -5.14
C HIS A 70 -6.21 -3.46 -4.87
N PHE A 71 -5.87 -4.68 -4.50
CA PHE A 71 -4.48 -5.03 -4.23
C PHE A 71 -3.82 -5.62 -5.46
N PHE A 72 -2.64 -5.12 -5.76
CA PHE A 72 -1.76 -5.68 -6.76
C PHE A 72 -0.41 -5.94 -6.12
N GLU A 73 0.26 -6.98 -6.57
CA GLU A 73 1.60 -7.32 -6.10
C GLU A 73 2.62 -7.12 -7.21
N LEU A 74 3.75 -6.56 -6.83
CA LEU A 74 4.93 -6.46 -7.65
C LEU A 74 6.06 -7.12 -6.87
N ARG A 75 6.69 -8.13 -7.45
CA ARG A 75 7.81 -8.80 -6.81
C ARG A 75 9.09 -8.45 -7.54
N LEU A 76 10.05 -7.97 -6.78
CA LEU A 76 11.35 -7.55 -7.30
C LEU A 76 12.46 -8.33 -6.58
N ASP A 77 13.52 -8.62 -7.32
CA ASP A 77 14.73 -9.21 -6.73
C ASP A 77 15.52 -8.14 -5.98
N ARG A 78 15.43 -6.92 -6.47
CA ARG A 78 16.17 -5.78 -5.93
C ARG A 78 15.33 -4.53 -6.08
N LEU A 79 15.34 -3.68 -5.07
CA LEU A 79 14.66 -2.40 -5.15
C LEU A 79 15.51 -1.44 -5.96
N PRO A 80 15.00 -0.92 -7.09
CA PRO A 80 15.73 0.12 -7.82
C PRO A 80 15.75 1.41 -7.03
N GLU A 81 16.55 2.37 -7.50
CA GLU A 81 16.59 3.68 -6.89
C GLU A 81 15.21 4.33 -7.03
N LEU A 82 14.68 4.80 -5.92
CA LEU A 82 13.38 5.44 -5.90
C LEU A 82 13.51 6.95 -6.04
N GLN A 83 12.51 7.55 -6.65
CA GLN A 83 12.38 9.00 -6.69
C GLN A 83 11.06 9.37 -6.07
N LEU A 84 11.11 9.78 -4.80
CA LEU A 84 9.92 10.22 -4.09
C LEU A 84 9.47 11.56 -4.64
N ASP A 85 8.15 11.76 -4.70
CA ASP A 85 7.61 13.01 -5.19
C ASP A 85 7.88 14.17 -4.21
N ASN A 86 8.15 13.86 -2.95
CA ASN A 86 8.44 14.83 -1.87
C ASN A 86 7.33 15.86 -1.65
N ARG A 87 6.16 15.57 -2.14
CA ARG A 87 4.96 16.39 -1.93
C ARG A 87 3.97 15.61 -1.08
N GLU A 88 3.52 14.48 -1.58
CA GLU A 88 2.65 13.58 -0.82
C GLU A 88 3.48 12.52 -0.09
N ILE A 89 4.42 11.90 -0.79
CA ILE A 89 5.23 10.83 -0.22
C ILE A 89 6.59 11.38 0.17
N ILE A 90 6.87 11.34 1.46
CA ILE A 90 8.10 11.90 2.03
C ILE A 90 9.07 10.85 2.53
N ALA A 91 8.64 9.59 2.63
CA ALA A 91 9.51 8.51 3.09
C ALA A 91 9.09 7.19 2.48
N ALA A 92 10.06 6.35 2.22
CA ALA A 92 9.85 4.98 1.77
C ALA A 92 10.78 4.07 2.56
N ARG A 93 10.31 2.87 2.91
CA ARG A 93 11.07 1.96 3.73
C ARG A 93 10.76 0.52 3.35
N LEU A 94 11.80 -0.29 3.14
CA LEU A 94 11.66 -1.73 3.08
C LEU A 94 11.53 -2.26 4.49
N THR A 95 10.49 -3.03 4.73
CA THR A 95 10.12 -3.47 6.07
C THR A 95 10.02 -4.97 6.12
N LEU A 96 10.74 -5.58 7.04
CA LEU A 96 10.67 -7.01 7.27
C LEU A 96 9.44 -7.37 8.09
N PRO A 97 8.93 -8.62 7.99
CA PRO A 97 7.72 -9.01 8.70
C PRO A 97 7.78 -8.75 10.20
N GLU A 98 8.92 -8.98 10.84
CA GLU A 98 9.06 -8.77 12.28
C GLU A 98 9.02 -7.30 12.68
N GLU A 99 9.33 -6.40 11.75
CA GLU A 99 9.28 -4.97 12.02
C GLU A 99 7.88 -4.41 11.97
N LEU A 100 7.00 -5.06 11.20
CA LEU A 100 5.65 -4.58 10.99
C LEU A 100 4.83 -4.49 12.29
N ARG A 101 5.15 -5.33 13.26
CA ARG A 101 4.41 -5.38 14.52
C ARG A 101 4.53 -4.11 15.34
N GLY A 102 5.64 -3.41 15.21
CA GLY A 102 5.87 -2.17 15.95
C GLY A 102 5.51 -0.91 15.19
N MET A 103 4.96 -1.04 14.00
CA MET A 103 4.70 0.09 13.13
C MET A 103 3.23 0.45 13.10
N ARG A 104 2.94 1.73 12.97
CA ARG A 104 1.60 2.17 12.65
C ARG A 104 1.35 1.95 11.18
N LEU A 105 0.33 1.15 10.88
CA LEU A 105 -0.02 0.78 9.52
C LEU A 105 -1.42 1.25 9.21
N THR A 106 -1.66 1.65 7.96
CA THR A 106 -3.00 2.01 7.53
C THR A 106 -3.89 0.78 7.45
N GLY A 107 -5.20 0.98 7.45
CA GLY A 107 -6.18 -0.09 7.36
C GLY A 107 -5.94 -1.03 6.17
N PRO A 108 -5.72 -0.51 4.96
CA PRO A 108 -5.43 -1.37 3.81
C PRO A 108 -4.22 -2.27 4.00
N VAL A 109 -3.15 -1.78 4.62
CA VAL A 109 -1.96 -2.60 4.87
C VAL A 109 -2.31 -3.73 5.83
N VAL A 110 -3.01 -3.40 6.93
CA VAL A 110 -3.44 -4.42 7.90
C VAL A 110 -4.32 -5.46 7.23
N ALA A 111 -5.27 -5.02 6.41
CA ALA A 111 -6.16 -5.93 5.69
C ALA A 111 -5.39 -6.87 4.76
N TYR A 112 -4.43 -6.33 4.02
CA TYR A 112 -3.62 -7.13 3.11
C TYR A 112 -2.80 -8.19 3.86
N LEU A 113 -2.23 -7.81 4.98
CA LEU A 113 -1.40 -8.72 5.76
C LEU A 113 -2.19 -9.83 6.44
N GLY A 114 -3.52 -9.69 6.50
CA GLY A 114 -4.35 -10.66 7.20
C GLY A 114 -4.08 -10.68 8.69
N GLY A 115 -3.54 -9.59 9.22
CA GLY A 115 -3.26 -9.46 10.63
C GLY A 115 -4.53 -9.35 11.46
N PRO A 116 -4.40 -9.17 12.79
CA PRO A 116 -5.58 -9.00 13.61
C PRO A 116 -6.38 -7.81 13.11
N PRO A 117 -7.69 -7.99 12.85
CA PRO A 117 -8.51 -6.90 12.34
C PRO A 117 -8.53 -5.76 13.33
N SER A 118 -8.60 -4.54 12.81
CA SER A 118 -8.77 -3.39 13.67
C SER A 118 -10.15 -3.45 14.32
N PRO A 119 -10.36 -2.76 15.44
CA PRO A 119 -11.66 -2.75 16.08
C PRO A 119 -12.80 -2.36 15.15
N GLU A 120 -12.52 -1.53 14.19
CA GLU A 120 -13.53 -1.05 13.24
C GLU A 120 -13.89 -2.07 12.18
N CYS A 121 -13.00 -3.01 11.89
CA CYS A 121 -13.18 -3.96 10.79
C CYS A 121 -13.43 -5.38 11.27
N ASP A 122 -13.32 -5.65 12.54
CA ASP A 122 -13.45 -7.00 13.06
C ASP A 122 -14.88 -7.26 13.50
N PRO A 123 -15.66 -8.00 12.71
CA PRO A 123 -17.04 -8.28 13.08
C PRO A 123 -17.16 -9.24 14.26
N THR A 124 -16.07 -9.93 14.63
CA THR A 124 -16.09 -10.90 15.73
C THR A 124 -15.66 -10.27 17.05
N ARG A 125 -15.17 -9.08 17.01
CA ARG A 125 -14.78 -8.40 18.24
C ARG A 125 -15.97 -7.84 18.94
N PRO A 126 -16.07 -8.13 20.22
CA PRO A 126 -17.14 -7.55 21.00
C PRO A 126 -17.02 -6.04 21.06
#